data_2b5a664034e5670541222d57a95745ff
#
_entry.id   2b5a664034e5670541222d57a95745ff
#
_cell.length_a   1.000
_cell.length_b   1.000
_cell.length_c   1.000
_cell.angle_alpha   90.00
_cell.angle_beta   90.00
_cell.angle_gamma   90.00
#
_symmetry.space_group_name_H-M   'P 1'
#
loop_
_entity.id
_entity.type
_entity.pdbx_description
1 polymer ?
#
loop_
_entity_poly.entity_id
_entity_poly.type
_entity_poly.pdbx_seq_one_letter_code
_entity_poly.pdbx_strand_id
1 'polypeptide(L)'
;MKKLLFGLLMAVVAQTSFTQTLEKMQWFNEPEQWEIKDKTLSMFVTPQSDYWRISHYGFTVDDAPFYYSVYGGEFEAKVKITGDYKARFDQAGLMLRIDHENYIK
;
A
#
# COMPACT_ATOMS: atom_id res chain seq x y z
N MET A 1 5.35 6.70 -20.95
CA MET A 1 4.12 6.44 -20.18
C MET A 1 4.50 6.26 -18.71
N LYS A 2 3.89 7.03 -17.84
CA LYS A 2 4.16 6.89 -16.40
C LYS A 2 3.53 5.62 -15.87
N LYS A 3 4.27 4.88 -15.05
CA LYS A 3 3.77 3.69 -14.37
C LYS A 3 3.24 4.08 -13.00
N LEU A 4 2.12 3.51 -12.62
CA LEU A 4 1.54 3.70 -11.31
C LEU A 4 2.21 2.77 -10.31
N LEU A 5 2.57 3.31 -9.17
CA LEU A 5 2.96 2.53 -8.01
C LEU A 5 1.72 2.12 -7.26
N PHE A 6 1.64 0.84 -6.94
CA PHE A 6 0.44 0.31 -6.40
C PHE A 6 0.82 -0.73 -5.35
N GLY A 7 0.24 -0.65 -4.22
CA GLY A 7 0.73 -1.48 -3.17
C GLY A 7 -0.20 -1.69 -2.02
N LEU A 8 0.29 -2.37 -1.04
CA LEU A 8 -0.34 -2.76 0.18
C LEU A 8 -0.86 -4.21 0.15
N LEU A 9 -1.56 -4.63 1.11
CA LEU A 9 -2.17 -5.96 1.25
C LEU A 9 -3.05 -6.30 0.05
N MET A 10 -2.52 -7.10 -0.89
CA MET A 10 -3.19 -7.14 -2.17
C MET A 10 -3.45 -8.49 -2.76
N ALA A 11 -4.65 -8.64 -3.32
CA ALA A 11 -4.87 -9.52 -4.44
C ALA A 11 -5.14 -8.67 -5.65
N VAL A 12 -4.34 -8.75 -6.68
CA VAL A 12 -4.64 -8.18 -7.98
C VAL A 12 -5.38 -9.23 -8.78
N VAL A 13 -6.58 -8.91 -9.19
CA VAL A 13 -7.31 -9.73 -10.13
C VAL A 13 -7.32 -9.01 -11.45
N ALA A 14 -6.36 -9.31 -12.29
CA ALA A 14 -6.45 -8.91 -13.68
C ALA A 14 -7.34 -9.92 -14.39
N GLN A 15 -8.19 -9.48 -15.28
CA GLN A 15 -8.97 -10.36 -16.14
C GLN A 15 -8.11 -11.08 -17.16
N THR A 16 -6.85 -10.73 -17.23
CA THR A 16 -5.83 -11.41 -17.99
C THR A 16 -5.03 -12.30 -17.06
N SER A 17 -4.26 -13.21 -17.61
CA SER A 17 -3.50 -14.25 -16.91
C SER A 17 -2.44 -13.77 -15.90
N PHE A 18 -2.40 -12.48 -15.57
CA PHE A 18 -1.41 -11.96 -14.63
C PHE A 18 -1.95 -11.91 -13.21
N THR A 19 -1.40 -12.76 -12.35
CA THR A 19 -1.57 -12.66 -10.92
C THR A 19 -0.25 -12.14 -10.33
N GLN A 20 -0.29 -11.00 -9.69
CA GLN A 20 0.88 -10.52 -8.94
C GLN A 20 1.01 -11.36 -7.68
N THR A 21 2.16 -12.02 -7.49
CA THR A 21 2.41 -12.77 -6.27
C THR A 21 2.94 -11.83 -5.20
N LEU A 22 2.44 -11.99 -3.97
CA LEU A 22 2.86 -11.14 -2.84
C LEU A 22 4.37 -11.17 -2.62
N GLU A 23 4.99 -12.32 -2.78
CA GLU A 23 6.43 -12.49 -2.54
C GLU A 23 7.32 -11.69 -3.49
N LYS A 24 6.78 -11.22 -4.60
CA LYS A 24 7.54 -10.50 -5.62
C LYS A 24 7.36 -8.98 -5.56
N MET A 25 6.62 -8.49 -4.59
CA MET A 25 6.43 -7.06 -4.41
C MET A 25 7.60 -6.44 -3.63
N GLN A 26 7.58 -5.14 -3.49
CA GLN A 26 8.66 -4.37 -2.86
C GLN A 26 8.13 -3.51 -1.74
N TRP A 27 9.02 -3.21 -0.78
CA TRP A 27 8.70 -2.28 0.31
C TRP A 27 9.20 -0.88 0.03
N PHE A 28 8.38 0.08 0.39
CA PHE A 28 8.78 1.45 0.70
C PHE A 28 8.45 1.68 2.17
N ASN A 29 9.43 2.11 2.94
CA ASN A 29 9.32 2.19 4.40
C ASN A 29 9.02 0.82 5.02
N GLU A 30 9.88 -0.15 4.79
CA GLU A 30 9.68 -1.52 5.28
C GLU A 30 9.45 -1.54 6.80
N PRO A 31 8.37 -2.19 7.28
CA PRO A 31 8.13 -2.30 8.72
C PRO A 31 9.11 -3.30 9.34
N GLU A 32 9.38 -3.16 10.64
CA GLU A 32 10.31 -4.05 11.35
C GLU A 32 9.83 -5.48 11.43
N GLN A 33 8.51 -5.68 11.52
CA GLN A 33 7.92 -7.01 11.63
C GLN A 33 6.84 -7.19 10.59
N TRP A 34 7.05 -8.15 9.72
CA TRP A 34 6.07 -8.53 8.71
C TRP A 34 6.31 -9.97 8.26
N GLU A 35 5.28 -10.58 7.73
CA GLU A 35 5.39 -11.90 7.12
C GLU A 35 4.37 -12.09 6.02
N ILE A 36 4.66 -13.00 5.10
CA ILE A 36 3.71 -13.44 4.09
C ILE A 36 3.46 -14.93 4.30
N LYS A 37 2.20 -15.28 4.49
CA LYS A 37 1.78 -16.66 4.69
C LYS A 37 0.40 -16.86 4.09
N ASP A 38 0.23 -17.92 3.31
CA ASP A 38 -1.05 -18.29 2.70
C ASP A 38 -1.72 -17.12 1.97
N LYS A 39 -0.96 -16.42 1.12
CA LYS A 39 -1.41 -15.27 0.33
C LYS A 39 -1.88 -14.08 1.18
N THR A 40 -1.43 -14.03 2.41
CA THR A 40 -1.75 -12.94 3.33
C THR A 40 -0.46 -12.25 3.77
N LEU A 41 -0.44 -10.94 3.65
CA LEU A 41 0.60 -10.11 4.22
C LEU A 41 0.15 -9.62 5.59
N SER A 42 0.95 -9.90 6.60
CA SER A 42 0.73 -9.41 7.97
C SER A 42 1.88 -8.50 8.36
N MET A 43 1.59 -7.37 8.97
CA MET A 43 2.61 -6.43 9.41
C MET A 43 2.18 -5.66 10.66
N PHE A 44 3.19 -5.25 11.44
CA PHE A 44 3.01 -4.25 12.47
C PHE A 44 3.38 -2.90 11.89
N VAL A 45 2.43 -1.98 11.87
CA VAL A 45 2.63 -0.66 11.29
C VAL A 45 3.48 0.19 12.23
N THR A 46 4.45 0.90 11.67
CA THR A 46 5.30 1.82 12.41
C THR A 46 4.46 2.87 13.11
N PRO A 47 4.61 3.04 14.44
CA PRO A 47 3.86 4.07 15.17
C PRO A 47 4.10 5.47 14.61
N GLN A 48 3.06 6.30 14.59
CA GLN A 48 3.11 7.70 14.14
C GLN A 48 3.53 7.88 12.70
N SER A 49 3.34 6.85 11.85
CA SER A 49 3.62 6.92 10.42
C SER A 49 2.34 7.14 9.62
N ASP A 50 2.44 7.80 8.47
CA ASP A 50 1.28 8.12 7.65
C ASP A 50 1.70 8.48 6.23
N TYR A 51 0.70 8.61 5.37
CA TYR A 51 0.78 9.29 4.08
C TYR A 51 -0.22 10.43 4.11
N TRP A 52 0.30 11.63 4.27
CA TRP A 52 -0.51 12.83 4.39
C TRP A 52 0.18 13.99 3.69
N ARG A 53 -0.57 14.75 2.93
CA ARG A 53 0.01 15.88 2.22
C ARG A 53 -0.88 17.10 2.34
N ILE A 54 -0.45 18.04 3.16
CA ILE A 54 -0.94 19.42 3.28
C ILE A 54 -2.41 19.54 3.67
N SER A 55 -3.30 18.73 3.15
CA SER A 55 -4.74 18.86 3.37
C SER A 55 -5.09 18.88 4.85
N HIS A 56 -6.05 19.71 5.20
CA HIS A 56 -6.62 19.90 6.54
C HIS A 56 -5.65 20.42 7.61
N TYR A 57 -4.48 19.78 7.80
CA TYR A 57 -3.57 20.13 8.90
C TYR A 57 -2.30 20.85 8.45
N GLY A 58 -2.06 21.00 7.17
CA GLY A 58 -0.93 21.76 6.64
C GLY A 58 0.44 21.08 6.73
N PHE A 59 0.53 19.82 7.12
CA PHE A 59 1.80 19.10 7.16
C PHE A 59 1.87 18.01 6.08
N THR A 60 3.08 17.50 5.87
CA THR A 60 3.34 16.42 4.91
C THR A 60 4.05 15.27 5.62
N VAL A 61 3.54 14.05 5.46
CA VAL A 61 4.13 12.83 5.99
C VAL A 61 4.12 11.78 4.88
N ASP A 62 5.21 11.01 4.77
CA ASP A 62 5.40 10.04 3.69
C ASP A 62 6.21 8.84 4.21
N ASP A 63 5.89 8.34 5.39
CA ASP A 63 6.72 7.38 6.12
C ASP A 63 6.01 6.09 6.55
N ALA A 64 4.76 5.91 6.19
CA ALA A 64 4.06 4.67 6.51
C ALA A 64 4.54 3.51 5.63
N PRO A 65 4.43 2.26 6.10
CA PRO A 65 4.77 1.10 5.29
C PRO A 65 3.91 1.00 4.04
N PHE A 66 4.55 0.75 2.91
CA PHE A 66 3.90 0.63 1.62
C PHE A 66 4.49 -0.54 0.85
N TYR A 67 3.72 -1.59 0.70
CA TYR A 67 4.11 -2.77 -0.06
C TYR A 67 3.52 -2.67 -1.45
N TYR A 68 4.36 -2.62 -2.49
CA TYR A 68 3.89 -2.22 -3.80
C TYR A 68 4.48 -3.01 -4.94
N SER A 69 3.83 -2.90 -6.08
CA SER A 69 4.33 -3.32 -7.39
C SER A 69 4.07 -2.19 -8.38
N VAL A 70 4.80 -2.19 -9.49
CA VAL A 70 4.67 -1.16 -10.53
C VAL A 70 3.85 -1.72 -11.68
N TYR A 71 2.81 -0.98 -12.04
CA TYR A 71 1.92 -1.37 -13.14
C TYR A 71 1.75 -0.25 -14.14
N GLY A 72 1.50 -0.63 -15.39
CA GLY A 72 1.09 0.27 -16.44
C GLY A 72 -0.12 -0.31 -17.18
N GLY A 73 -0.89 0.55 -17.88
CA GLY A 73 -2.06 0.13 -18.61
C GLY A 73 -3.30 -0.03 -17.73
N GLU A 74 -4.23 -0.82 -18.19
CA GLU A 74 -5.46 -1.10 -17.46
C GLU A 74 -5.26 -2.24 -16.47
N PHE A 75 -5.76 -2.06 -15.25
CA PHE A 75 -5.71 -3.11 -14.24
C PHE A 75 -6.84 -2.93 -13.23
N GLU A 76 -7.13 -4.00 -12.51
CA GLU A 76 -8.05 -4.00 -11.39
C GLU A 76 -7.29 -4.44 -10.15
N ALA A 77 -7.53 -3.76 -9.04
CA ALA A 77 -6.89 -4.08 -7.77
C ALA A 77 -7.93 -4.24 -6.69
N LYS A 78 -7.80 -5.33 -5.92
CA LYS A 78 -8.66 -5.62 -4.78
C LYS A 78 -7.81 -6.04 -3.60
N VAL A 79 -8.21 -5.60 -2.41
CA VAL A 79 -7.57 -6.02 -1.17
C VAL A 79 -8.63 -6.25 -0.11
N LYS A 80 -8.45 -7.31 0.67
CA LYS A 80 -9.23 -7.53 1.89
C LYS A 80 -8.35 -7.16 3.06
N ILE A 81 -8.85 -6.29 3.92
CA ILE A 81 -8.09 -5.75 5.04
C ILE A 81 -8.76 -6.16 6.35
N THR A 82 -7.95 -6.69 7.28
CA THR A 82 -8.33 -6.90 8.65
C THR A 82 -7.33 -6.17 9.51
N GLY A 83 -7.79 -5.31 10.41
CA GLY A 83 -6.91 -4.48 11.22
C GLY A 83 -7.30 -4.48 12.68
N ASP A 84 -6.30 -4.32 13.54
CA ASP A 84 -6.47 -4.06 14.95
C ASP A 84 -6.17 -2.56 15.17
N TYR A 85 -7.22 -1.76 15.05
CA TYR A 85 -7.12 -0.30 15.11
C TYR A 85 -7.31 0.17 16.53
N LYS A 86 -6.29 0.81 17.11
CA LYS A 86 -6.27 1.18 18.52
C LYS A 86 -6.31 2.67 18.77
N ALA A 87 -5.90 3.47 17.80
CA ALA A 87 -5.84 4.91 17.94
C ALA A 87 -6.71 5.59 16.88
N ARG A 88 -7.06 6.85 17.15
CA ARG A 88 -7.77 7.66 16.18
C ARG A 88 -6.95 7.80 14.90
N PHE A 89 -7.58 7.67 13.74
CA PHE A 89 -6.96 7.70 12.42
C PHE A 89 -6.13 6.47 12.05
N ASP A 90 -6.08 5.43 12.87
CA ASP A 90 -5.50 4.16 12.45
C ASP A 90 -6.25 3.65 11.23
N GLN A 91 -5.52 3.33 10.18
CA GLN A 91 -6.12 2.89 8.93
C GLN A 91 -5.14 2.07 8.09
N ALA A 92 -5.70 1.26 7.23
CA ALA A 92 -4.97 0.57 6.18
C ALA A 92 -5.79 0.67 4.90
N GLY A 93 -5.15 0.61 3.76
CA GLY A 93 -5.87 0.78 2.52
C GLY A 93 -5.04 0.47 1.30
N LEU A 94 -5.63 0.75 0.17
CA LEU A 94 -5.02 0.62 -1.14
C LEU A 94 -4.58 2.00 -1.61
N MET A 95 -3.37 2.07 -2.17
CA MET A 95 -2.84 3.32 -2.69
C MET A 95 -2.40 3.16 -4.13
N LEU A 96 -2.74 4.13 -4.97
CA LEU A 96 -2.18 4.30 -6.29
C LEU A 96 -1.28 5.52 -6.26
N ARG A 97 -0.03 5.36 -6.64
CA ARG A 97 0.99 6.39 -6.47
C ARG A 97 1.86 6.53 -7.71
N ILE A 98 2.07 7.75 -8.15
CA ILE A 98 3.03 8.09 -9.20
C ILE A 98 4.33 8.56 -8.55
N ASP A 99 4.24 9.46 -7.60
CA ASP A 99 5.36 10.00 -6.84
C ASP A 99 4.89 10.52 -5.49
N HIS A 100 5.79 11.12 -4.72
CA HIS A 100 5.47 11.61 -3.36
C HIS A 100 4.44 12.76 -3.34
N GLU A 101 4.17 13.37 -4.46
CA GLU A 101 3.19 14.46 -4.57
C GLU A 101 1.88 14.03 -5.23
N ASN A 102 1.87 12.89 -5.90
CA ASN A 102 0.75 12.46 -6.74
C ASN A 102 0.34 11.04 -6.37
N TYR A 103 -0.63 10.94 -5.47
CA TYR A 103 -1.20 9.64 -5.07
C TYR A 103 -2.64 9.80 -4.59
N ILE A 104 -3.35 8.68 -4.64
CA ILE A 104 -4.70 8.54 -4.04
C ILE A 104 -4.72 7.29 -3.16
N LYS A 105 -5.46 7.35 -2.09
CA LYS A 105 -5.62 6.26 -1.14
C LYS A 105 -7.05 6.17 -0.64
#